data_05e7896625c7afc598df05db68c2d551
#
_entry.id   05e7896625c7afc598df05db68c2d551
#
_cell.length_a   1.000
_cell.length_b   1.000
_cell.length_c   1.000
_cell.angle_alpha   90.00
_cell.angle_beta   90.00
_cell.angle_gamma   90.00
#
_symmetry.space_group_name_H-M   'P 1'
#
loop_
_entity.id
_entity.type
_entity.pdbx_description
1 polymer ?
#
loop_
_entity_poly.entity_id
_entity_poly.type
_entity_poly.pdbx_seq_one_letter_code
_entity_poly.pdbx_strand_id
1 'polypeptide(L)'
;MKQTKTMLRLELEVKPEMAAKCHLAAMAPMTVMATGRRSILLTSRQMSAAAVLDTLTMLKSAQEALLSSLEEACGSCDSLCEEFAYPDENAEAILQTVPAELLARLRKRGLCLRQLAWHLVKGDTVYEV
;
A
#
# COMPACT_ATOMS: atom_id res chain seq x y z
N MET A 1 21.30 -23.51 16.40
CA MET A 1 21.41 -22.08 16.13
C MET A 1 20.32 -21.31 16.88
N LYS A 2 20.71 -20.50 17.82
CA LYS A 2 19.74 -19.73 18.57
C LYS A 2 19.29 -18.52 17.73
N GLN A 3 18.04 -18.51 17.33
CA GLN A 3 17.45 -17.30 16.74
C GLN A 3 17.14 -16.31 17.85
N THR A 4 17.74 -15.15 17.77
CA THR A 4 17.38 -14.06 18.67
C THR A 4 16.03 -13.51 18.25
N LYS A 5 14.99 -13.79 19.03
CA LYS A 5 13.67 -13.19 18.78
C LYS A 5 13.68 -11.79 19.32
N THR A 6 13.78 -10.82 18.41
CA THR A 6 13.58 -9.42 18.75
C THR A 6 12.08 -9.13 18.66
N MET A 7 11.48 -8.75 19.77
CA MET A 7 10.07 -8.38 19.81
C MET A 7 9.96 -6.85 19.75
N LEU A 8 9.18 -6.37 18.78
CA LEU A 8 8.84 -4.97 18.68
C LEU A 8 7.47 -4.77 19.32
N ARG A 9 7.40 -3.86 20.29
CA ARG A 9 6.13 -3.51 20.92
C ARG A 9 5.55 -2.27 20.25
N LEU A 10 4.31 -2.37 19.80
CA LEU A 10 3.57 -1.26 19.20
C LEU A 10 2.43 -0.83 20.12
N GLU A 11 2.36 0.46 20.38
CA GLU A 11 1.22 1.07 21.06
C GLU A 11 0.41 1.85 20.05
N LEU A 12 -0.89 1.58 20.01
CA LEU A 12 -1.81 2.24 19.09
C LEU A 12 -2.84 3.02 19.90
N GLU A 13 -2.98 4.28 19.57
CA GLU A 13 -4.09 5.08 20.05
C GLU A 13 -5.19 5.06 19.00
N VAL A 14 -6.33 4.51 19.38
CA VAL A 14 -7.50 4.44 18.50
C VAL A 14 -8.54 5.42 19.04
N LYS A 15 -9.00 6.33 18.20
CA LYS A 15 -10.05 7.27 18.59
C LYS A 15 -11.30 6.51 19.02
N PRO A 16 -12.02 6.96 20.07
CA PRO A 16 -13.22 6.25 20.53
C PRO A 16 -14.24 6.01 19.44
N GLU A 17 -14.41 6.94 18.53
CA GLU A 17 -15.32 6.81 17.39
C GLU A 17 -14.92 5.66 16.47
N MET A 18 -13.63 5.51 16.21
CA MET A 18 -13.11 4.42 15.39
C MET A 18 -13.22 3.08 16.10
N ALA A 19 -12.92 3.03 17.39
CA ALA A 19 -13.02 1.82 18.17
C ALA A 19 -14.48 1.30 18.21
N ALA A 20 -15.45 2.22 18.38
CA ALA A 20 -16.86 1.88 18.36
C ALA A 20 -17.30 1.37 16.98
N LYS A 21 -16.87 2.04 15.92
CA LYS A 21 -17.20 1.68 14.53
C LYS A 21 -16.61 0.32 14.15
N CYS A 22 -15.42 0.01 14.62
CA CYS A 22 -14.73 -1.25 14.31
C CYS A 22 -15.08 -2.36 15.30
N HIS A 23 -15.89 -2.08 16.31
CA HIS A 23 -16.23 -3.03 17.38
C HIS A 23 -15.01 -3.67 18.02
N LEU A 24 -13.95 -2.89 18.17
CA LEU A 24 -12.74 -3.35 18.84
C LEU A 24 -12.96 -3.37 20.36
N ALA A 25 -12.77 -4.52 20.94
CA ALA A 25 -12.83 -4.68 22.38
C ALA A 25 -11.42 -4.56 22.97
N ALA A 26 -11.31 -3.88 24.11
CA ALA A 26 -10.05 -3.82 24.84
C ALA A 26 -9.58 -5.23 25.20
N MET A 27 -8.29 -5.52 25.06
CA MET A 27 -7.69 -6.81 25.38
C MET A 27 -8.14 -7.98 24.50
N ALA A 28 -8.90 -7.73 23.45
CA ALA A 28 -9.28 -8.79 22.51
C ALA A 28 -8.06 -9.31 21.75
N PRO A 29 -7.92 -10.63 21.54
CA PRO A 29 -6.83 -11.17 20.74
C PRO A 29 -6.91 -10.66 19.29
N MET A 30 -5.80 -10.19 18.77
CA MET A 30 -5.72 -9.70 17.41
C MET A 30 -4.59 -10.39 16.65
N THR A 31 -4.75 -10.45 15.34
CA THR A 31 -3.72 -10.93 14.42
C THR A 31 -3.10 -9.75 13.71
N VAL A 32 -1.78 -9.76 13.60
CA VAL A 32 -1.01 -8.76 12.87
C VAL A 32 -0.51 -9.40 11.59
N MET A 33 -0.78 -8.77 10.47
CA MET A 33 -0.30 -9.23 9.16
C MET A 33 0.53 -8.13 8.53
N ALA A 34 1.76 -8.46 8.12
CA ALA A 34 2.58 -7.54 7.35
C ALA A 34 2.02 -7.47 5.93
N THR A 35 1.67 -6.28 5.48
CA THR A 35 1.10 -6.07 4.14
C THR A 35 2.05 -5.39 3.18
N GLY A 36 3.24 -5.00 3.66
CA GLY A 36 4.25 -4.34 2.85
C GLY A 36 5.42 -3.91 3.70
N ARG A 37 6.27 -3.07 3.14
CA ARG A 37 7.45 -2.56 3.84
C ARG A 37 7.09 -1.59 4.96
N ARG A 38 6.00 -0.88 4.81
CA ARG A 38 5.59 0.21 5.69
C ARG A 38 4.13 0.11 6.10
N SER A 39 3.57 -1.09 6.05
CA SER A 39 2.16 -1.28 6.36
C SER A 39 1.92 -2.61 7.06
N ILE A 40 0.97 -2.58 7.97
CA ILE A 40 0.48 -3.77 8.66
C ILE A 40 -1.05 -3.73 8.69
N LEU A 41 -1.65 -4.90 8.77
CA LEU A 41 -3.08 -5.05 8.95
C LEU A 41 -3.34 -5.73 10.28
N LEU A 42 -4.19 -5.12 11.10
CA LEU A 42 -4.63 -5.67 12.38
C LEU A 42 -6.08 -6.15 12.23
N THR A 43 -6.32 -7.40 12.56
CA THR A 43 -7.68 -7.96 12.54
C THR A 43 -7.97 -8.73 13.82
N SER A 44 -9.24 -8.86 14.16
CA SER A 44 -9.63 -9.82 15.17
C SER A 44 -9.30 -11.23 14.70
N ARG A 45 -8.98 -12.14 15.61
CA ARG A 45 -8.69 -13.54 15.27
C ARG A 45 -9.89 -14.27 14.71
N GLN A 46 -11.07 -13.85 15.10
CA GLN A 46 -12.34 -14.43 14.65
C GLN A 46 -13.21 -13.33 14.11
N MET A 47 -13.72 -13.54 12.92
CA MET A 47 -14.61 -12.59 12.27
C MET A 47 -15.81 -13.31 11.68
N SER A 48 -16.98 -12.71 11.82
CA SER A 48 -18.18 -13.18 11.13
C SER A 48 -18.08 -12.95 9.63
N ALA A 49 -18.96 -13.55 8.84
CA ALA A 49 -19.02 -13.30 7.41
C ALA A 49 -19.24 -11.80 7.11
N ALA A 50 -20.12 -11.14 7.87
CA ALA A 50 -20.35 -9.71 7.71
C ALA A 50 -19.08 -8.90 7.97
N ALA A 51 -18.33 -9.21 9.02
CA ALA A 51 -17.07 -8.54 9.33
C ALA A 51 -16.02 -8.76 8.23
N VAL A 52 -15.95 -9.95 7.67
CA VAL A 52 -15.05 -10.25 6.54
C VAL A 52 -15.42 -9.40 5.32
N LEU A 53 -16.69 -9.31 4.99
CA LEU A 53 -17.16 -8.51 3.86
C LEU A 53 -16.88 -7.02 4.06
N ASP A 54 -17.12 -6.51 5.26
CA ASP A 54 -16.81 -5.11 5.60
C ASP A 54 -15.30 -4.83 5.45
N THR A 55 -14.48 -5.75 5.95
CA THR A 55 -13.02 -5.64 5.83
C THR A 55 -12.57 -5.61 4.37
N LEU A 56 -13.10 -6.51 3.55
CA LEU A 56 -12.80 -6.54 2.12
C LEU A 56 -13.18 -5.23 1.43
N THR A 57 -14.35 -4.68 1.78
CA THR A 57 -14.81 -3.41 1.23
C THR A 57 -13.87 -2.27 1.62
N MET A 58 -13.45 -2.21 2.88
CA MET A 58 -12.54 -1.18 3.36
C MET A 58 -11.14 -1.32 2.80
N LEU A 59 -10.66 -2.55 2.60
CA LEU A 59 -9.36 -2.80 1.96
C LEU A 59 -9.37 -2.30 0.52
N LYS A 60 -10.47 -2.49 -0.19
CA LYS A 60 -10.62 -1.95 -1.54
C LYS A 60 -10.54 -0.43 -1.55
N SER A 61 -11.22 0.22 -0.60
CA SER A 61 -11.16 1.68 -0.46
C SER A 61 -9.74 2.16 -0.15
N ALA A 62 -9.02 1.45 0.71
CA ALA A 62 -7.63 1.76 1.02
C ALA A 62 -6.73 1.59 -0.21
N GLN A 63 -6.94 0.55 -1.00
CA GLN A 63 -6.21 0.36 -2.26
C GLN A 63 -6.46 1.51 -3.23
N GLU A 64 -7.70 1.95 -3.37
CA GLU A 64 -8.04 3.06 -4.24
C GLU A 64 -7.39 4.37 -3.80
N ALA A 65 -7.32 4.61 -2.49
CA ALA A 65 -6.62 5.78 -1.96
C ALA A 65 -5.13 5.75 -2.28
N LEU A 66 -4.48 4.60 -2.14
CA LEU A 66 -3.06 4.42 -2.46
C LEU A 66 -2.82 4.56 -3.97
N LEU A 67 -3.68 3.99 -4.79
CA LEU A 67 -3.60 4.12 -6.25
C LEU A 67 -3.76 5.57 -6.69
N SER A 68 -4.70 6.29 -6.08
CA SER A 68 -4.90 7.71 -6.36
C SER A 68 -3.67 8.54 -6.01
N SER A 69 -2.99 8.22 -4.91
CA SER A 69 -1.74 8.88 -4.53
C SER A 69 -0.64 8.65 -5.56
N LEU A 70 -0.53 7.43 -6.09
CA LEU A 70 0.42 7.13 -7.16
C LEU A 70 0.06 7.89 -8.45
N GLU A 71 -1.22 7.92 -8.80
CA GLU A 71 -1.68 8.66 -9.99
C GLU A 71 -1.38 10.14 -9.88
N GLU A 72 -1.59 10.72 -8.71
CA GLU A 72 -1.32 12.13 -8.46
C GLU A 72 0.17 12.43 -8.56
N ALA A 73 1.02 11.55 -8.03
CA ALA A 73 2.47 11.71 -8.08
C ALA A 73 3.05 11.48 -9.48
N CYS A 74 2.56 10.47 -10.20
CA CYS A 74 3.12 10.07 -11.50
C CYS A 74 2.43 10.74 -12.69
N GLY A 75 1.18 11.15 -12.53
CA GLY A 75 0.41 11.70 -13.62
C GLY A 75 0.08 10.67 -14.70
N SER A 76 -0.56 11.15 -15.77
CA SER A 76 -0.90 10.31 -16.91
C SER A 76 0.12 10.46 -18.02
N CYS A 77 0.31 9.42 -18.82
CA CYS A 77 1.14 9.49 -20.02
C CYS A 77 0.47 10.38 -21.05
N ASP A 78 1.21 11.38 -21.52
CA ASP A 78 0.81 12.23 -22.62
C ASP A 78 1.85 12.13 -23.76
N SER A 79 1.64 12.91 -24.83
CA SER A 79 2.56 12.93 -25.96
C SER A 79 3.98 13.38 -25.61
N LEU A 80 4.14 14.10 -24.52
CA LEU A 80 5.47 14.58 -24.07
C LEU A 80 6.23 13.50 -23.30
N CYS A 81 5.53 12.49 -22.79
CA CYS A 81 6.12 11.44 -21.98
C CYS A 81 7.18 10.63 -22.75
N GLU A 82 7.00 10.45 -24.05
CA GLU A 82 7.94 9.73 -24.91
C GLU A 82 9.27 10.48 -25.11
N GLU A 83 9.26 11.80 -24.91
CA GLU A 83 10.46 12.62 -25.03
C GLU A 83 11.37 12.52 -23.82
N PHE A 84 10.85 12.02 -22.70
CA PHE A 84 11.65 11.87 -21.48
C PHE A 84 12.30 10.49 -21.44
N ALA A 85 13.63 10.49 -21.36
CA ALA A 85 14.36 9.26 -21.11
C ALA A 85 14.07 8.74 -19.71
N TYR A 86 14.22 7.42 -19.52
CA TYR A 86 14.23 6.86 -18.18
C TYR A 86 15.34 7.49 -17.34
N PRO A 87 15.17 7.59 -16.01
CA PRO A 87 16.14 8.27 -15.13
C PRO A 87 17.54 7.65 -15.16
N ASP A 88 17.65 6.35 -15.40
CA ASP A 88 18.92 5.66 -15.61
C ASP A 88 18.70 4.34 -16.38
N GLU A 89 19.80 3.63 -16.64
CA GLU A 89 19.76 2.34 -17.36
C GLU A 89 19.01 1.25 -16.59
N ASN A 90 18.88 1.42 -15.28
CA ASN A 90 18.20 0.44 -14.41
C ASN A 90 16.72 0.74 -14.21
N ALA A 91 16.21 1.81 -14.80
CA ALA A 91 14.81 2.21 -14.60
C ALA A 91 13.83 1.15 -15.09
N GLU A 92 14.11 0.52 -16.22
CA GLU A 92 13.28 -0.59 -16.71
C GLU A 92 13.37 -1.80 -15.80
N ALA A 93 14.55 -2.08 -15.28
CA ALA A 93 14.75 -3.19 -14.36
C ALA A 93 14.00 -2.96 -13.04
N ILE A 94 13.95 -1.72 -12.54
CA ILE A 94 13.24 -1.40 -11.32
C ILE A 94 11.73 -1.59 -11.48
N LEU A 95 11.18 -1.33 -12.66
CA LEU A 95 9.77 -1.60 -12.94
C LEU A 95 9.45 -3.09 -12.90
N GLN A 96 10.40 -3.95 -13.22
CA GLN A 96 10.23 -5.40 -13.13
C GLN A 96 10.14 -5.91 -11.69
N THR A 97 10.54 -5.09 -10.72
CA THR A 97 10.35 -5.44 -9.30
C THR A 97 8.89 -5.30 -8.85
N VAL A 98 8.08 -4.62 -9.63
CA VAL A 98 6.65 -4.46 -9.35
C VAL A 98 5.90 -5.69 -9.90
N PRO A 99 4.97 -6.28 -9.14
CA PRO A 99 4.19 -7.41 -9.63
C PRO A 99 3.51 -7.09 -10.97
N ALA A 100 3.57 -8.02 -11.91
CA ALA A 100 3.07 -7.81 -13.27
C ALA A 100 1.58 -7.43 -13.30
N GLU A 101 0.77 -8.05 -12.43
CA GLU A 101 -0.65 -7.74 -12.31
C GLU A 101 -0.90 -6.31 -11.87
N LEU A 102 -0.08 -5.83 -10.93
CA LEU A 102 -0.17 -4.45 -10.44
C LEU A 102 0.25 -3.47 -11.54
N LEU A 103 1.33 -3.75 -12.26
CA LEU A 103 1.74 -2.91 -13.41
C LEU A 103 0.63 -2.83 -14.46
N ALA A 104 -0.03 -3.95 -14.76
CA ALA A 104 -1.13 -3.98 -15.72
C ALA A 104 -2.30 -3.11 -15.25
N ARG A 105 -2.62 -3.14 -13.96
CA ARG A 105 -3.66 -2.29 -13.38
C ARG A 105 -3.29 -0.80 -13.48
N LEU A 106 -2.04 -0.46 -13.21
CA LEU A 106 -1.57 0.92 -13.29
C LEU A 106 -1.58 1.43 -14.73
N ARG A 107 -1.17 0.62 -15.70
CA ARG A 107 -1.27 0.97 -17.12
C ARG A 107 -2.71 1.21 -17.55
N LYS A 108 -3.61 0.34 -17.12
CA LYS A 108 -5.04 0.44 -17.44
C LYS A 108 -5.64 1.73 -16.91
N ARG A 109 -5.13 2.22 -15.78
CA ARG A 109 -5.55 3.49 -15.19
C ARG A 109 -4.91 4.71 -15.87
N GLY A 110 -3.97 4.50 -16.79
CA GLY A 110 -3.30 5.57 -17.52
C GLY A 110 -2.11 6.18 -16.79
N LEU A 111 -1.64 5.55 -15.72
CA LEU A 111 -0.51 6.06 -14.94
C LEU A 111 0.77 6.01 -15.77
N CYS A 112 1.58 7.07 -15.70
CA CYS A 112 2.85 7.14 -16.39
C CYS A 112 3.91 6.27 -15.71
N LEU A 113 4.32 5.18 -16.37
CA LEU A 113 5.30 4.26 -15.82
C LEU A 113 6.71 4.85 -15.75
N ARG A 114 7.04 5.81 -16.61
CA ARG A 114 8.33 6.50 -16.53
C ARG A 114 8.44 7.34 -15.27
N GLN A 115 7.38 8.05 -14.93
CA GLN A 115 7.32 8.80 -13.69
C GLN A 115 7.35 7.87 -12.48
N LEU A 116 6.68 6.71 -12.58
CA LEU A 116 6.74 5.70 -11.52
C LEU A 116 8.18 5.22 -11.32
N ALA A 117 8.91 4.94 -12.41
CA ALA A 117 10.31 4.55 -12.33
C ALA A 117 11.16 5.63 -11.65
N TRP A 118 10.92 6.90 -11.93
CA TRP A 118 11.57 8.02 -11.27
C TRP A 118 11.35 7.99 -9.75
N HIS A 119 10.10 7.83 -9.33
CA HIS A 119 9.78 7.78 -7.90
C HIS A 119 10.37 6.54 -7.22
N LEU A 120 10.41 5.40 -7.90
CA LEU A 120 11.03 4.19 -7.36
C LEU A 120 12.55 4.36 -7.19
N VAL A 121 13.22 5.03 -8.12
CA VAL A 121 14.65 5.30 -8.02
C VAL A 121 14.94 6.31 -6.92
N LYS A 122 14.17 7.40 -6.85
CA LYS A 122 14.35 8.44 -5.83
C LYS A 122 13.99 7.98 -4.43
N GLY A 123 13.02 7.10 -4.31
CA GLY A 123 12.51 6.68 -3.01
C GLY A 123 11.79 7.78 -2.24
N ASP A 124 11.26 8.78 -2.95
CA ASP A 124 10.55 9.90 -2.34
C ASP A 124 9.15 9.50 -1.86
N THR A 125 8.59 10.35 -1.00
CA THR A 125 7.26 10.11 -0.44
C THR A 125 6.18 10.45 -1.46
N VAL A 126 5.29 9.50 -1.76
CA VAL A 126 4.16 9.70 -2.67
C VAL A 126 2.80 9.56 -1.98
N TYR A 127 2.79 9.10 -0.75
CA TYR A 127 1.58 8.98 0.06
C TYR A 127 1.84 9.60 1.43
N GLU A 128 0.97 10.53 1.83
CA GLU A 128 1.09 11.21 3.11
C GLU A 128 -0.31 11.53 3.63
N VAL A 129 -0.50 11.29 4.90
CA VAL A 129 -1.78 11.54 5.58
C VAL A 129 -1.61 12.68 6.58
#